data_7cbd4a2e5e0d8ddc8eb3a00a2c10fbed
#
_entry.id   7cbd4a2e5e0d8ddc8eb3a00a2c10fbed
#
_cell.length_a   1.000
_cell.length_b   1.000
_cell.length_c   1.000
_cell.angle_alpha   90.00
_cell.angle_beta   90.00
_cell.angle_gamma   90.00
#
_symmetry.space_group_name_H-M   'P 1'
#
loop_
_entity.id
_entity.type
_entity.pdbx_description
1 polymer ?
#
loop_
_entity_poly.entity_id
_entity_poly.type
_entity_poly.pdbx_seq_one_letter_code
_entity_poly.pdbx_strand_id
1 'polypeptide(L)'
;MNNQKGHTNFFKIIMLIICVIILFVGSFLCFFAFFYPVKYKKIIFENCDKYQIDYTLAFSIVNAESKFMPNKVSPKGAMGLMQIMPSTAVFIADELGYENFSVESLYTPEINLQFGIYYLSYLSKKFDTLEQVICAYNAGETAVRNWLKNKEYSVDGKNLDEIPYAETKGYLLKVQKNMKIYKKLVQNV
;
A
#
# COMPACT_ATOMS: atom_id res chain seq x y z
N MET A 1 30.26 42.15 37.00
CA MET A 1 30.67 41.39 35.76
C MET A 1 30.24 39.91 35.70
N ASN A 2 29.73 39.28 36.79
CA ASN A 2 29.38 37.83 36.77
C ASN A 2 27.97 37.53 36.18
N ASN A 3 27.02 38.44 36.18
CA ASN A 3 25.65 38.19 35.74
C ASN A 3 25.47 38.09 34.25
N GLN A 4 26.30 38.79 33.46
CA GLN A 4 26.19 38.72 31.98
C GLN A 4 26.70 37.40 31.36
N LYS A 5 27.67 36.72 31.99
CA LYS A 5 28.17 35.42 31.55
C LYS A 5 27.14 34.30 31.78
N GLY A 6 26.31 34.40 32.83
CA GLY A 6 25.23 33.46 33.08
C GLY A 6 24.11 33.51 32.03
N HIS A 7 23.69 34.72 31.62
CA HIS A 7 22.69 34.91 30.58
C HIS A 7 23.12 34.40 29.22
N THR A 8 24.38 34.64 28.82
CA THR A 8 24.93 34.17 27.53
C THR A 8 25.01 32.64 27.47
N ASN A 9 25.37 31.97 28.55
CA ASN A 9 25.42 30.52 28.61
C ASN A 9 24.00 29.92 28.57
N PHE A 10 23.05 30.52 29.24
CA PHE A 10 21.65 30.13 29.23
C PHE A 10 21.05 30.18 27.83
N PHE A 11 21.27 31.30 27.09
CA PHE A 11 20.84 31.42 25.69
C PHE A 11 21.50 30.39 24.78
N LYS A 12 22.80 30.10 24.95
CA LYS A 12 23.50 29.05 24.17
C LYS A 12 22.90 27.66 24.42
N ILE A 13 22.54 27.33 25.66
CA ILE A 13 21.90 26.07 25.99
C ILE A 13 20.51 25.97 25.35
N ILE A 14 19.71 27.01 25.42
CA ILE A 14 18.38 27.06 24.77
C ILE A 14 18.53 26.87 23.25
N MET A 15 19.45 27.58 22.61
CA MET A 15 19.72 27.45 21.17
C MET A 15 20.13 26.02 20.80
N LEU A 16 20.98 25.38 21.61
CA LEU A 16 21.39 24.00 21.43
C LEU A 16 20.20 23.05 21.51
N ILE A 17 19.34 23.21 22.51
CA ILE A 17 18.13 22.40 22.68
C ILE A 17 17.19 22.56 21.46
N ILE A 18 16.97 23.78 21.00
CA ILE A 18 16.16 24.06 19.82
C ILE A 18 16.74 23.39 18.57
N CYS A 19 18.06 23.48 18.36
CA CYS A 19 18.74 22.80 17.26
C CYS A 19 18.56 21.27 17.31
N VAL A 20 18.71 20.68 18.49
CA VAL A 20 18.50 19.23 18.69
C VAL A 20 17.07 18.82 18.37
N ILE A 21 16.09 19.61 18.82
CA ILE A 21 14.65 19.35 18.53
C ILE A 21 14.40 19.46 17.02
N ILE A 22 14.92 20.48 16.35
CA ILE A 22 14.77 20.64 14.89
C ILE A 22 15.38 19.46 14.13
N LEU A 23 16.58 19.03 14.51
CA LEU A 23 17.24 17.86 13.91
C LEU A 23 16.44 16.58 14.14
N PHE A 24 15.90 16.38 15.34
CA PHE A 24 15.07 15.22 15.66
C PHE A 24 13.76 15.21 14.86
N VAL A 25 13.06 16.35 14.81
CA VAL A 25 11.82 16.49 14.02
C VAL A 25 12.10 16.31 12.53
N GLY A 26 13.18 16.93 12.01
CA GLY A 26 13.60 16.76 10.62
C GLY A 26 13.89 15.31 10.26
N SER A 27 14.68 14.63 11.11
CA SER A 27 14.98 13.20 10.93
C SER A 27 13.71 12.33 10.97
N PHE A 28 12.79 12.63 11.89
CA PHE A 28 11.51 11.92 12.01
C PHE A 28 10.64 12.12 10.75
N LEU A 29 10.54 13.34 10.23
CA LEU A 29 9.79 13.63 9.01
C LEU A 29 10.41 12.95 7.78
N CYS A 30 11.73 12.97 7.65
CA CYS A 30 12.45 12.27 6.57
C CYS A 30 12.22 10.75 6.65
N PHE A 31 12.33 10.16 7.85
CA PHE A 31 12.04 8.76 8.08
C PHE A 31 10.60 8.41 7.66
N PHE A 32 9.63 9.23 8.07
CA PHE A 32 8.21 8.99 7.75
C PHE A 32 7.95 9.10 6.24
N ALA A 33 8.51 10.11 5.57
CA ALA A 33 8.40 10.29 4.12
C ALA A 33 9.05 9.14 3.33
N PHE A 34 10.13 8.54 3.85
CA PHE A 34 10.78 7.40 3.23
C PHE A 34 9.96 6.10 3.36
N PHE A 35 9.35 5.85 4.53
CA PHE A 35 8.59 4.62 4.76
C PHE A 35 7.15 4.67 4.26
N TYR A 36 6.55 5.88 4.19
CA TYR A 36 5.15 6.10 3.80
C TYR A 36 5.05 7.22 2.75
N PRO A 37 5.66 7.03 1.57
CA PRO A 37 5.58 8.05 0.53
C PRO A 37 4.16 8.21 0.01
N VAL A 38 3.79 9.45 -0.36
CA VAL A 38 2.51 9.79 -1.00
C VAL A 38 2.81 10.29 -2.41
N LYS A 39 3.07 9.34 -3.32
CA LYS A 39 3.34 9.62 -4.74
C LYS A 39 2.15 9.21 -5.60
N TYR A 40 2.11 9.68 -6.85
CA TYR A 40 1.08 9.34 -7.84
C TYR A 40 -0.35 9.62 -7.38
N LYS A 41 -0.52 10.60 -6.49
CA LYS A 41 -1.77 10.89 -5.79
C LYS A 41 -2.95 11.08 -6.75
N LYS A 42 -2.79 11.95 -7.77
CA LYS A 42 -3.83 12.23 -8.76
C LYS A 42 -4.32 10.95 -9.44
N ILE A 43 -3.40 10.12 -9.93
CA ILE A 43 -3.72 8.88 -10.64
C ILE A 43 -4.45 7.89 -9.72
N ILE A 44 -3.99 7.77 -8.45
CA ILE A 44 -4.61 6.87 -7.47
C ILE A 44 -6.04 7.32 -7.17
N PHE A 45 -6.27 8.62 -6.90
CA PHE A 45 -7.60 9.14 -6.61
C PHE A 45 -8.55 8.95 -7.79
N GLU A 46 -8.15 9.35 -9.01
CA GLU A 46 -8.98 9.21 -10.22
C GLU A 46 -9.39 7.76 -10.47
N ASN A 47 -8.49 6.79 -10.29
CA ASN A 47 -8.81 5.38 -10.45
C ASN A 47 -9.64 4.82 -9.27
N CYS A 48 -9.37 5.26 -8.04
CA CYS A 48 -10.19 4.87 -6.89
C CYS A 48 -11.63 5.35 -7.03
N ASP A 49 -11.84 6.58 -7.47
CA ASP A 49 -13.18 7.12 -7.74
C ASP A 49 -13.87 6.34 -8.87
N LYS A 50 -13.15 6.08 -9.96
CA LYS A 50 -13.67 5.32 -11.11
C LYS A 50 -14.11 3.91 -10.74
N TYR A 51 -13.32 3.21 -9.92
CA TYR A 51 -13.53 1.80 -9.59
C TYR A 51 -14.12 1.57 -8.19
N GLN A 52 -14.51 2.63 -7.49
CA GLN A 52 -15.13 2.62 -6.16
C GLN A 52 -14.28 1.88 -5.11
N ILE A 53 -12.98 2.17 -5.08
CA ILE A 53 -12.02 1.63 -4.11
C ILE A 53 -11.59 2.72 -3.13
N ASP A 54 -11.51 2.35 -1.84
CA ASP A 54 -10.94 3.21 -0.81
C ASP A 54 -9.47 3.53 -1.16
N TYR A 55 -9.17 4.82 -1.34
CA TYR A 55 -7.81 5.26 -1.65
C TYR A 55 -6.80 4.93 -0.55
N THR A 56 -7.23 4.79 0.72
CA THR A 56 -6.31 4.34 1.79
C THR A 56 -5.87 2.90 1.56
N LEU A 57 -6.76 2.05 1.03
CA LEU A 57 -6.41 0.69 0.61
C LEU A 57 -5.43 0.71 -0.56
N ALA A 58 -5.72 1.49 -1.61
CA ALA A 58 -4.85 1.57 -2.79
C ALA A 58 -3.43 2.03 -2.42
N PHE A 59 -3.27 3.13 -1.67
CA PHE A 59 -1.98 3.59 -1.17
C PHE A 59 -1.26 2.52 -0.34
N SER A 60 -2.00 1.78 0.49
CA SER A 60 -1.46 0.75 1.37
C SER A 60 -0.93 -0.45 0.60
N ILE A 61 -1.64 -0.87 -0.44
CA ILE A 61 -1.20 -1.93 -1.36
C ILE A 61 0.06 -1.49 -2.12
N VAL A 62 0.06 -0.29 -2.74
CA VAL A 62 1.24 0.23 -3.45
C VAL A 62 2.47 0.28 -2.54
N ASN A 63 2.30 0.74 -1.29
CA ASN A 63 3.40 0.76 -0.33
C ASN A 63 3.84 -0.65 0.09
N ALA A 64 2.91 -1.56 0.30
CA ALA A 64 3.22 -2.95 0.67
C ALA A 64 3.96 -3.67 -0.47
N GLU A 65 3.53 -3.48 -1.70
CA GLU A 65 4.04 -4.16 -2.89
C GLU A 65 5.40 -3.62 -3.35
N SER A 66 5.49 -2.33 -3.60
CA SER A 66 6.68 -1.76 -4.25
C SER A 66 7.36 -0.63 -3.47
N LYS A 67 6.77 -0.12 -2.39
CA LYS A 67 7.16 1.18 -1.78
C LYS A 67 7.19 2.31 -2.82
N PHE A 68 6.23 2.32 -3.72
CA PHE A 68 6.12 3.29 -4.81
C PHE A 68 7.29 3.28 -5.81
N MET A 69 7.93 2.12 -6.02
CA MET A 69 8.96 1.92 -7.05
C MET A 69 8.34 1.35 -8.32
N PRO A 70 8.25 2.14 -9.44
CA PRO A 70 7.54 1.70 -10.65
C PRO A 70 8.24 0.57 -11.39
N ASN A 71 9.56 0.47 -11.28
CA ASN A 71 10.35 -0.53 -12.00
C ASN A 71 10.64 -1.80 -11.19
N LYS A 72 9.89 -2.01 -10.07
CA LYS A 72 10.10 -3.19 -9.23
C LYS A 72 9.59 -4.44 -9.94
N VAL A 73 10.42 -5.49 -9.92
CA VAL A 73 10.05 -6.85 -10.35
C VAL A 73 10.31 -7.80 -9.19
N SER A 74 9.35 -8.67 -8.91
CA SER A 74 9.50 -9.71 -7.89
C SER A 74 10.20 -10.96 -8.46
N PRO A 75 10.75 -11.85 -7.62
CA PRO A 75 11.30 -13.12 -8.09
C PRO A 75 10.27 -14.01 -8.81
N LYS A 76 8.98 -13.81 -8.55
CA LYS A 76 7.87 -14.53 -9.20
C LYS A 76 7.40 -13.82 -10.49
N GLY A 77 8.02 -12.70 -10.89
CA GLY A 77 7.68 -11.95 -12.10
C GLY A 77 6.55 -10.93 -11.94
N ALA A 78 6.10 -10.62 -10.73
CA ALA A 78 5.14 -9.53 -10.50
C ALA A 78 5.81 -8.17 -10.74
N MET A 79 5.11 -7.22 -11.39
CA MET A 79 5.70 -6.02 -11.96
C MET A 79 5.05 -4.73 -11.49
N GLY A 80 5.86 -3.70 -11.31
CA GLY A 80 5.46 -2.32 -11.14
C GLY A 80 4.98 -1.95 -9.72
N LEU A 81 4.25 -0.85 -9.63
CA LEU A 81 3.81 -0.21 -8.38
C LEU A 81 2.93 -1.13 -7.53
N MET A 82 2.01 -1.84 -8.14
CA MET A 82 1.06 -2.73 -7.49
C MET A 82 1.40 -4.22 -7.68
N GLN A 83 2.59 -4.52 -8.22
CA GLN A 83 3.14 -5.88 -8.39
C GLN A 83 2.14 -6.83 -9.08
N ILE A 84 1.70 -6.45 -10.27
CA ILE A 84 0.73 -7.23 -11.04
C ILE A 84 1.46 -8.35 -11.78
N MET A 85 0.93 -9.56 -11.68
CA MET A 85 1.43 -10.70 -12.46
C MET A 85 1.06 -10.52 -13.95
N PRO A 86 1.95 -10.90 -14.88
CA PRO A 86 1.68 -10.82 -16.33
C PRO A 86 0.35 -11.46 -16.75
N SER A 87 0.01 -12.63 -16.21
CA SER A 87 -1.25 -13.30 -16.50
C SER A 87 -2.48 -12.51 -16.01
N THR A 88 -2.37 -11.91 -14.84
CA THR A 88 -3.42 -11.02 -14.31
C THR A 88 -3.56 -9.76 -15.14
N ALA A 89 -2.44 -9.21 -15.62
CA ALA A 89 -2.46 -8.02 -16.47
C ALA A 89 -3.13 -8.28 -17.82
N VAL A 90 -2.86 -9.43 -18.45
CA VAL A 90 -3.53 -9.84 -19.69
C VAL A 90 -5.04 -9.95 -19.49
N PHE A 91 -5.48 -10.61 -18.41
CA PHE A 91 -6.90 -10.69 -18.04
C PHE A 91 -7.52 -9.29 -17.87
N ILE A 92 -6.86 -8.38 -17.14
CA ILE A 92 -7.38 -7.03 -16.91
C ILE A 92 -7.39 -6.21 -18.22
N ALA A 93 -6.39 -6.37 -19.08
CA ALA A 93 -6.34 -5.69 -20.36
C ALA A 93 -7.52 -6.07 -21.24
N ASP A 94 -7.88 -7.36 -21.29
CA ASP A 94 -9.05 -7.86 -22.00
C ASP A 94 -10.36 -7.28 -21.41
N GLU A 95 -10.53 -7.35 -20.09
CA GLU A 95 -11.69 -6.77 -19.39
C GLU A 95 -11.87 -5.26 -19.61
N LEU A 96 -10.77 -4.52 -19.77
CA LEU A 96 -10.79 -3.07 -19.98
C LEU A 96 -10.77 -2.66 -21.46
N GLY A 97 -10.74 -3.64 -22.40
CA GLY A 97 -10.74 -3.41 -23.84
C GLY A 97 -9.44 -2.80 -24.37
N TYR A 98 -8.30 -3.14 -23.76
CA TYR A 98 -6.99 -2.70 -24.26
C TYR A 98 -6.59 -3.47 -25.50
N GLU A 99 -6.62 -2.80 -26.66
CA GLU A 99 -6.06 -3.36 -27.89
C GLU A 99 -4.52 -3.31 -27.82
N ASN A 100 -3.85 -4.39 -28.24
CA ASN A 100 -2.39 -4.49 -28.31
C ASN A 100 -1.66 -4.23 -26.97
N PHE A 101 -2.21 -4.73 -25.83
CA PHE A 101 -1.55 -4.63 -24.53
C PHE A 101 -0.20 -5.35 -24.55
N SER A 102 0.84 -4.66 -24.07
CA SER A 102 2.16 -5.25 -23.78
C SER A 102 2.40 -5.30 -22.28
N VAL A 103 2.97 -6.40 -21.82
CA VAL A 103 3.30 -6.61 -20.39
C VAL A 103 4.29 -5.54 -19.89
N GLU A 104 5.17 -5.03 -20.73
CA GLU A 104 6.11 -3.96 -20.44
C GLU A 104 5.40 -2.65 -20.05
N SER A 105 4.15 -2.46 -20.48
CA SER A 105 3.31 -1.32 -20.05
C SER A 105 3.08 -1.29 -18.55
N LEU A 106 3.29 -2.41 -17.83
CA LEU A 106 3.21 -2.45 -16.37
C LEU A 106 4.29 -1.63 -15.65
N TYR A 107 5.33 -1.18 -16.34
CA TYR A 107 6.29 -0.21 -15.78
C TYR A 107 5.78 1.22 -15.83
N THR A 108 4.72 1.49 -16.61
CA THR A 108 4.07 2.80 -16.69
C THR A 108 3.14 2.98 -15.49
N PRO A 109 3.36 4.00 -14.62
CA PRO A 109 2.58 4.19 -13.41
C PRO A 109 1.06 4.24 -13.66
N GLU A 110 0.63 4.90 -14.72
CA GLU A 110 -0.78 5.07 -15.10
C GLU A 110 -1.44 3.71 -15.35
N ILE A 111 -0.80 2.86 -16.16
CA ILE A 111 -1.31 1.52 -16.49
C ILE A 111 -1.31 0.63 -15.26
N ASN A 112 -0.20 0.60 -14.52
CA ASN A 112 -0.05 -0.28 -13.38
C ASN A 112 -1.05 0.04 -12.26
N LEU A 113 -1.22 1.33 -11.92
CA LEU A 113 -2.17 1.78 -10.92
C LEU A 113 -3.62 1.54 -11.37
N GLN A 114 -3.95 1.82 -12.62
CA GLN A 114 -5.28 1.54 -13.16
C GLN A 114 -5.60 0.04 -13.05
N PHE A 115 -4.68 -0.82 -13.48
CA PHE A 115 -4.88 -2.27 -13.47
C PHE A 115 -4.99 -2.82 -12.04
N GLY A 116 -4.10 -2.39 -11.14
CA GLY A 116 -4.12 -2.86 -9.76
C GLY A 116 -5.36 -2.41 -8.99
N ILE A 117 -5.82 -1.16 -9.18
CA ILE A 117 -7.03 -0.65 -8.54
C ILE A 117 -8.28 -1.29 -9.16
N TYR A 118 -8.31 -1.52 -10.47
CA TYR A 118 -9.36 -2.32 -11.12
C TYR A 118 -9.41 -3.73 -10.53
N TYR A 119 -8.27 -4.40 -10.37
CA TYR A 119 -8.21 -5.75 -9.80
C TYR A 119 -8.71 -5.78 -8.35
N LEU A 120 -8.42 -4.76 -7.54
CA LEU A 120 -9.03 -4.62 -6.21
C LEU A 120 -10.57 -4.53 -6.29
N SER A 121 -11.10 -3.75 -7.23
CA SER A 121 -12.55 -3.66 -7.46
C SER A 121 -13.14 -5.00 -7.91
N TYR A 122 -12.45 -5.72 -8.80
CA TYR A 122 -12.87 -7.06 -9.22
C TYR A 122 -12.94 -8.01 -8.02
N LEU A 123 -11.92 -8.04 -7.18
CA LEU A 123 -11.90 -8.87 -5.98
C LEU A 123 -12.96 -8.46 -4.96
N SER A 124 -13.20 -7.15 -4.78
CA SER A 124 -14.25 -6.65 -3.88
C SER A 124 -15.67 -7.06 -4.28
N LYS A 125 -15.89 -7.38 -5.54
CA LYS A 125 -17.17 -7.96 -6.02
C LYS A 125 -17.26 -9.48 -5.81
N LYS A 126 -16.15 -10.13 -5.48
CA LYS A 126 -16.06 -11.60 -5.34
C LYS A 126 -15.99 -12.06 -3.89
N PHE A 127 -15.65 -11.16 -2.97
CA PHE A 127 -15.43 -11.44 -1.56
C PHE A 127 -16.17 -10.46 -0.67
N ASP A 128 -16.70 -10.95 0.45
CA ASP A 128 -17.59 -10.20 1.34
C ASP A 128 -16.84 -9.29 2.32
N THR A 129 -15.56 -9.59 2.61
CA THR A 129 -14.78 -8.84 3.60
C THR A 129 -13.50 -8.26 3.01
N LEU A 130 -13.08 -7.10 3.52
CA LEU A 130 -11.82 -6.46 3.15
C LEU A 130 -10.60 -7.37 3.39
N GLU A 131 -10.65 -8.18 4.44
CA GLU A 131 -9.60 -9.15 4.76
C GLU A 131 -9.43 -10.16 3.62
N GLN A 132 -10.53 -10.73 3.14
CA GLN A 132 -10.53 -11.69 2.02
C GLN A 132 -10.02 -11.04 0.74
N VAL A 133 -10.41 -9.78 0.46
CA VAL A 133 -9.91 -9.03 -0.70
C VAL A 133 -8.40 -8.85 -0.65
N ILE A 134 -7.86 -8.45 0.51
CA ILE A 134 -6.41 -8.28 0.69
C ILE A 134 -5.69 -9.63 0.57
N CYS A 135 -6.24 -10.68 1.17
CA CYS A 135 -5.69 -12.04 1.05
C CYS A 135 -5.72 -12.53 -0.40
N ALA A 136 -6.82 -12.31 -1.12
CA ALA A 136 -6.98 -12.73 -2.51
C ALA A 136 -6.06 -11.94 -3.46
N TYR A 137 -5.80 -10.68 -3.18
CA TYR A 137 -4.82 -9.90 -3.93
C TYR A 137 -3.41 -10.52 -3.86
N ASN A 138 -3.00 -10.99 -2.68
CA ASN A 138 -1.67 -11.55 -2.47
C ASN A 138 -1.57 -13.04 -2.83
N ALA A 139 -2.53 -13.87 -2.39
CA ALA A 139 -2.50 -15.33 -2.56
C ALA A 139 -3.23 -15.82 -3.82
N GLY A 140 -4.03 -14.97 -4.45
CA GLY A 140 -4.92 -15.31 -5.56
C GLY A 140 -6.33 -15.70 -5.12
N GLU A 141 -7.30 -15.41 -5.98
CA GLU A 141 -8.74 -15.68 -5.76
C GLU A 141 -9.00 -17.15 -5.40
N THR A 142 -8.41 -18.06 -6.17
CA THR A 142 -8.62 -19.52 -5.99
C THR A 142 -8.17 -20.00 -4.62
N ALA A 143 -7.04 -19.50 -4.11
CA ALA A 143 -6.54 -19.89 -2.80
C ALA A 143 -7.52 -19.52 -1.69
N VAL A 144 -8.00 -18.25 -1.69
CA VAL A 144 -8.94 -17.77 -0.67
C VAL A 144 -10.28 -18.49 -0.76
N ARG A 145 -10.79 -18.77 -1.95
CA ARG A 145 -12.02 -19.58 -2.13
C ARG A 145 -11.86 -20.99 -1.56
N ASN A 146 -10.68 -21.60 -1.72
CA ASN A 146 -10.40 -22.92 -1.15
C ASN A 146 -10.30 -22.85 0.38
N TRP A 147 -9.71 -21.80 0.95
CA TRP A 147 -9.68 -21.61 2.40
C TRP A 147 -11.08 -21.47 2.99
N LEU A 148 -11.95 -20.67 2.35
CA LEU A 148 -13.34 -20.51 2.79
C LEU A 148 -14.16 -21.81 2.74
N LYS A 149 -13.81 -22.76 1.86
CA LYS A 149 -14.45 -24.09 1.79
C LYS A 149 -13.90 -25.08 2.81
N ASN A 150 -12.73 -24.83 3.37
CA ASN A 150 -12.08 -25.74 4.32
C ASN A 150 -12.45 -25.36 5.76
N LYS A 151 -13.06 -26.32 6.49
CA LYS A 151 -13.50 -26.13 7.89
C LYS A 151 -12.36 -25.83 8.87
N GLU A 152 -11.13 -26.17 8.53
CA GLU A 152 -9.94 -25.83 9.30
C GLU A 152 -9.63 -24.33 9.27
N TYR A 153 -9.96 -23.64 8.16
CA TYR A 153 -9.62 -22.23 7.94
C TYR A 153 -10.84 -21.30 7.97
N SER A 154 -12.05 -21.87 7.85
CA SER A 154 -13.31 -21.14 7.88
C SER A 154 -14.43 -22.04 8.40
N VAL A 155 -14.85 -21.82 9.63
CA VAL A 155 -15.89 -22.62 10.28
C VAL A 155 -17.25 -22.42 9.64
N ASP A 156 -17.58 -21.16 9.29
CA ASP A 156 -18.88 -20.76 8.73
C ASP A 156 -18.90 -20.74 7.18
N GLY A 157 -17.74 -20.88 6.53
CA GLY A 157 -17.59 -20.79 5.07
C GLY A 157 -17.70 -19.35 4.54
N LYS A 158 -17.76 -18.36 5.42
CA LYS A 158 -17.92 -16.93 5.08
C LYS A 158 -16.79 -16.06 5.59
N ASN A 159 -16.23 -16.39 6.75
CA ASN A 159 -15.12 -15.65 7.34
C ASN A 159 -13.87 -16.52 7.41
N LEU A 160 -12.69 -15.89 7.28
CA LEU A 160 -11.41 -16.59 7.49
C LEU A 160 -11.08 -16.57 8.99
N ASP A 161 -11.12 -17.73 9.63
CA ASP A 161 -10.68 -17.92 11.02
C ASP A 161 -9.15 -18.11 11.08
N GLU A 162 -8.58 -18.72 10.04
CA GLU A 162 -7.13 -18.91 9.90
C GLU A 162 -6.68 -18.63 8.46
N ILE A 163 -5.50 -18.01 8.32
CA ILE A 163 -4.84 -17.81 7.03
C ILE A 163 -3.64 -18.75 6.94
N PRO A 164 -3.71 -19.82 6.14
CA PRO A 164 -2.69 -20.88 6.17
C PRO A 164 -1.34 -20.46 5.61
N TYR A 165 -1.30 -19.45 4.74
CA TYR A 165 -0.05 -18.96 4.18
C TYR A 165 0.53 -17.84 5.06
N ALA A 166 1.66 -18.12 5.72
CA ALA A 166 2.34 -17.15 6.58
C ALA A 166 2.71 -15.85 5.85
N GLU A 167 3.08 -15.94 4.55
CA GLU A 167 3.32 -14.77 3.68
C GLU A 167 2.07 -13.89 3.61
N THR A 168 0.91 -14.47 3.32
CA THR A 168 -0.35 -13.74 3.16
C THR A 168 -0.87 -13.18 4.49
N LYS A 169 -0.69 -13.92 5.59
CA LYS A 169 -1.01 -13.43 6.94
C LYS A 169 -0.17 -12.20 7.29
N GLY A 170 1.13 -12.25 7.03
CA GLY A 170 2.03 -11.10 7.20
C GLY A 170 1.70 -9.93 6.29
N TYR A 171 1.31 -10.21 5.04
CA TYR A 171 0.87 -9.20 4.07
C TYR A 171 -0.40 -8.47 4.53
N LEU A 172 -1.41 -9.21 4.97
CA LEU A 172 -2.65 -8.64 5.53
C LEU A 172 -2.36 -7.66 6.67
N LEU A 173 -1.57 -8.09 7.66
CA LEU A 173 -1.20 -7.25 8.81
C LEU A 173 -0.44 -5.98 8.37
N LYS A 174 0.45 -6.11 7.38
CA LYS A 174 1.19 -4.99 6.80
C LYS A 174 0.26 -3.99 6.11
N VAL A 175 -0.68 -4.47 5.29
CA VAL A 175 -1.66 -3.61 4.60
C VAL A 175 -2.57 -2.92 5.61
N GLN A 176 -3.10 -3.63 6.58
CA GLN A 176 -3.94 -3.05 7.64
C GLN A 176 -3.21 -1.96 8.46
N LYS A 177 -1.92 -2.20 8.79
CA LYS A 177 -1.06 -1.18 9.44
C LYS A 177 -0.89 0.05 8.54
N ASN A 178 -0.60 -0.16 7.25
CA ASN A 178 -0.45 0.92 6.28
C ASN A 178 -1.75 1.74 6.16
N MET A 179 -2.91 1.09 6.12
CA MET A 179 -4.21 1.77 6.03
C MET A 179 -4.44 2.75 7.19
N LYS A 180 -4.10 2.34 8.42
CA LYS A 180 -4.20 3.23 9.59
C LYS A 180 -3.33 4.49 9.46
N ILE A 181 -2.18 4.36 8.79
CA ILE A 181 -1.24 5.47 8.56
C ILE A 181 -1.69 6.33 7.39
N TYR A 182 -2.01 5.72 6.23
CA TYR A 182 -2.47 6.45 5.05
C TYR A 182 -3.79 7.16 5.29
N LYS A 183 -4.67 6.64 6.13
CA LYS A 183 -5.89 7.35 6.56
C LYS A 183 -5.57 8.75 7.07
N LYS A 184 -4.51 8.91 7.88
CA LYS A 184 -4.07 10.22 8.41
C LYS A 184 -3.34 11.08 7.37
N LEU A 185 -2.64 10.46 6.42
CA LEU A 185 -1.81 11.17 5.44
C LEU A 185 -2.61 11.71 4.24
N VAL A 186 -3.70 11.03 3.87
CA VAL A 186 -4.43 11.33 2.62
C VAL A 186 -5.86 11.82 2.84
N GLN A 187 -6.42 11.79 4.06
CA GLN A 187 -7.76 12.31 4.37
C GLN A 187 -7.84 13.84 4.44
N ASN A 188 -6.71 14.55 4.57
CA ASN A 188 -6.65 16.00 4.73
C ASN A 188 -6.30 16.72 3.43
N VAL A 189 -6.68 16.17 2.31
CA VAL A 189 -6.29 16.74 1.01
C VAL A 189 -7.48 16.78 0.07
#